data_6c1027bd463cf71b1117e4127b6809bf
#
_entry.id   6c1027bd463cf71b1117e4127b6809bf
#
_cell.length_a   1.000
_cell.length_b   1.000
_cell.length_c   1.000
_cell.angle_alpha   90.00
_cell.angle_beta   90.00
_cell.angle_gamma   90.00
#
_symmetry.space_group_name_H-M   'P 1'
#
loop_
_entity.id
_entity.type
_entity.pdbx_description
1 polymer ?
#
loop_
_entity_poly.entity_id
_entity_poly.type
_entity_poly.pdbx_seq_one_letter_code
_entity_poly.pdbx_strand_id
1 'polypeptide(L)'
;PKYVGVDSETGESLWALVTPDENGNTVTKSYSVASENRFASGDILPKVYGGFGTSVTAYGFDLSVSFAYQLGGRILDYTYQGLMDVAATGSALHKDMLKAWTPENKNTDVPRMNINDQYTNRLTDRFLTSSDYLSLQNITLGYTLPKSLTRKMQIDGVRVFFVADNVALLTARKGLDPRQGYVAADNVYSPIRTISGGISLNF
;
A
#
# COMPACT_ATOMS: atom_id res chain seq x y z
N PRO A 1 -13.08 -15.40 -5.66
CA PRO A 1 -12.45 -16.37 -6.56
C PRO A 1 -10.93 -16.32 -6.49
N LYS A 2 -10.27 -17.45 -6.75
CA LYS A 2 -8.81 -17.57 -6.83
C LYS A 2 -8.37 -17.54 -8.28
N TYR A 3 -7.59 -16.52 -8.63
CA TYR A 3 -7.01 -16.36 -9.96
C TYR A 3 -5.82 -17.32 -10.14
N VAL A 4 -5.76 -18.00 -11.29
CA VAL A 4 -4.71 -18.99 -11.59
C VAL A 4 -3.84 -18.59 -12.77
N GLY A 5 -4.26 -17.59 -13.54
CA GLY A 5 -3.52 -17.13 -14.70
C GLY A 5 -4.40 -16.92 -15.93
N VAL A 6 -3.81 -17.07 -17.08
CA VAL A 6 -4.40 -16.80 -18.38
C VAL A 6 -4.38 -18.09 -19.23
N ASP A 7 -5.46 -18.32 -19.93
CA ASP A 7 -5.50 -19.36 -20.95
C ASP A 7 -4.55 -18.99 -22.10
N SER A 8 -3.57 -19.81 -22.38
CA SER A 8 -2.53 -19.53 -23.37
C SER A 8 -3.05 -19.43 -24.81
N GLU A 9 -4.20 -20.03 -25.10
CA GLU A 9 -4.76 -20.04 -26.46
C GLU A 9 -5.76 -18.91 -26.70
N THR A 10 -6.52 -18.53 -25.66
CA THR A 10 -7.60 -17.56 -25.81
C THR A 10 -7.35 -16.23 -25.11
N GLY A 11 -6.38 -16.18 -24.18
CA GLY A 11 -6.09 -14.99 -23.39
C GLY A 11 -7.13 -14.68 -22.32
N GLU A 12 -8.04 -15.60 -22.03
CA GLU A 12 -9.08 -15.42 -21.02
C GLU A 12 -8.54 -15.72 -19.61
N SER A 13 -9.14 -15.07 -18.62
CA SER A 13 -8.83 -15.33 -17.21
C SER A 13 -9.23 -16.74 -16.81
N LEU A 14 -8.38 -17.38 -16.01
CA LEU A 14 -8.62 -18.70 -15.43
C LEU A 14 -8.74 -18.59 -13.91
N TRP A 15 -9.73 -19.27 -13.34
CA TRP A 15 -9.98 -19.34 -11.90
C TRP A 15 -10.03 -20.76 -11.41
N ALA A 16 -9.47 -20.99 -10.21
CA ALA A 16 -9.52 -22.30 -9.57
C ALA A 16 -10.92 -22.62 -9.06
N LEU A 17 -11.26 -23.90 -9.12
CA LEU A 17 -12.43 -24.50 -8.49
C LEU A 17 -12.02 -25.20 -7.19
N VAL A 18 -12.82 -25.06 -6.14
CA VAL A 18 -12.64 -25.80 -4.87
C VAL A 18 -12.94 -27.30 -5.08
N THR A 19 -14.01 -27.56 -5.83
CA THR A 19 -14.42 -28.90 -6.22
C THR A 19 -14.34 -28.99 -7.74
N PRO A 20 -13.73 -30.03 -8.30
CA PRO A 20 -13.74 -30.25 -9.73
C PRO A 20 -15.17 -30.25 -10.30
N ASP A 21 -15.32 -29.77 -11.53
CA ASP A 21 -16.60 -29.81 -12.23
C ASP A 21 -16.97 -31.24 -12.64
N GLU A 22 -18.14 -31.42 -13.27
CA GLU A 22 -18.66 -32.70 -13.74
C GLU A 22 -17.70 -33.43 -14.73
N ASN A 23 -16.80 -32.66 -15.36
CA ASN A 23 -15.80 -33.16 -16.31
C ASN A 23 -14.44 -33.43 -15.64
N GLY A 24 -14.32 -33.17 -14.32
CA GLY A 24 -13.08 -33.29 -13.57
C GLY A 24 -12.12 -32.12 -13.71
N ASN A 25 -12.55 -30.96 -14.29
CA ASN A 25 -11.71 -29.79 -14.38
C ASN A 25 -11.60 -29.10 -13.03
N THR A 26 -10.38 -28.69 -12.69
CA THR A 26 -10.07 -27.90 -11.48
C THR A 26 -9.98 -26.40 -11.74
N VAL A 27 -10.21 -25.99 -12.98
CA VAL A 27 -10.09 -24.60 -13.44
C VAL A 27 -11.29 -24.26 -14.35
N THR A 28 -11.78 -23.03 -14.26
CA THR A 28 -12.88 -22.53 -15.10
C THR A 28 -12.56 -21.15 -15.69
N LYS A 29 -13.15 -20.86 -16.84
CA LYS A 29 -13.17 -19.51 -17.45
C LYS A 29 -14.38 -18.69 -16.99
N SER A 30 -15.38 -19.35 -16.42
CA SER A 30 -16.62 -18.70 -15.95
C SER A 30 -16.42 -18.06 -14.59
N TYR A 31 -16.49 -16.72 -14.53
CA TYR A 31 -16.41 -15.98 -13.27
C TYR A 31 -17.61 -16.30 -12.35
N SER A 32 -18.81 -16.53 -12.88
CA SER A 32 -19.97 -16.86 -12.06
C SER A 32 -19.75 -18.17 -11.30
N VAL A 33 -19.28 -19.21 -11.99
CA VAL A 33 -18.92 -20.47 -11.37
C VAL A 33 -17.79 -20.29 -10.34
N ALA A 34 -16.76 -19.52 -10.67
CA ALA A 34 -15.66 -19.22 -9.75
C ALA A 34 -16.11 -18.43 -8.53
N SER A 35 -17.13 -17.57 -8.65
CA SER A 35 -17.64 -16.77 -7.53
C SER A 35 -18.41 -17.59 -6.50
N GLU A 36 -18.92 -18.75 -6.89
CA GLU A 36 -19.52 -19.74 -6.00
C GLU A 36 -18.43 -20.64 -5.34
N ASN A 37 -17.28 -20.75 -5.98
CA ASN A 37 -16.11 -21.51 -5.53
C ASN A 37 -15.07 -20.60 -4.87
N ARG A 38 -15.33 -20.13 -3.65
CA ARG A 38 -14.44 -19.18 -2.96
C ARG A 38 -13.40 -19.91 -2.11
N PHE A 39 -12.18 -19.38 -2.17
CA PHE A 39 -11.06 -19.80 -1.32
C PHE A 39 -10.80 -18.77 -0.24
N ALA A 40 -10.33 -19.22 0.92
CA ALA A 40 -9.73 -18.35 1.91
C ALA A 40 -8.39 -17.84 1.38
N SER A 41 -8.25 -16.54 1.24
CA SER A 41 -7.07 -15.91 0.62
C SER A 41 -6.18 -15.16 1.62
N GLY A 42 -6.28 -15.51 2.90
CA GLY A 42 -5.55 -14.91 4.02
C GLY A 42 -6.40 -13.93 4.84
N ASP A 43 -5.80 -13.40 5.88
CA ASP A 43 -6.46 -12.50 6.82
C ASP A 43 -6.20 -11.04 6.46
N ILE A 44 -7.21 -10.21 6.69
CA ILE A 44 -7.06 -8.76 6.60
C ILE A 44 -6.32 -8.20 7.84
N LEU A 45 -6.48 -8.85 8.99
CA LEU A 45 -5.85 -8.43 10.23
C LEU A 45 -4.36 -8.78 10.24
N PRO A 46 -3.50 -7.87 10.71
CA PRO A 46 -2.09 -8.15 10.86
C PRO A 46 -1.85 -9.15 11.99
N LYS A 47 -0.81 -9.97 11.85
CA LYS A 47 -0.36 -10.89 12.90
C LYS A 47 0.41 -10.17 13.98
N VAL A 48 1.18 -9.15 13.61
CA VAL A 48 2.00 -8.34 14.51
C VAL A 48 1.95 -6.89 14.06
N TYR A 49 1.80 -5.98 15.00
CA TYR A 49 1.92 -4.54 14.77
C TYR A 49 2.48 -3.86 16.02
N GLY A 50 3.06 -2.69 15.84
CA GLY A 50 3.63 -1.94 16.97
C GLY A 50 4.40 -0.70 16.51
N GLY A 51 5.11 -0.12 17.47
CA GLY A 51 5.99 1.02 17.23
C GLY A 51 7.24 0.92 18.06
N PHE A 52 8.30 1.57 17.61
CA PHE A 52 9.54 1.74 18.34
C PHE A 52 10.12 3.11 18.02
N GLY A 53 10.94 3.60 18.90
CA GLY A 53 11.58 4.90 18.71
C GLY A 53 12.81 5.04 19.58
N THR A 54 13.56 6.09 19.31
CA THR A 54 14.74 6.46 20.08
C THR A 54 14.85 7.96 20.19
N SER A 55 15.48 8.43 21.27
CA SER A 55 15.85 9.83 21.43
C SER A 55 17.28 9.92 21.95
N VAL A 56 18.01 10.91 21.47
CA VAL A 56 19.39 11.20 21.85
C VAL A 56 19.52 12.68 22.13
N THR A 57 20.13 13.03 23.26
CA THR A 57 20.44 14.42 23.60
C THR A 57 21.93 14.56 23.87
N ALA A 58 22.60 15.46 23.17
CA ALA A 58 24.02 15.72 23.33
C ALA A 58 24.36 17.14 22.87
N TYR A 59 25.22 17.83 23.65
CA TYR A 59 25.77 19.16 23.32
C TYR A 59 24.72 20.22 22.95
N GLY A 60 23.52 20.15 23.55
CA GLY A 60 22.42 21.05 23.28
C GLY A 60 21.54 20.62 22.10
N PHE A 61 21.92 19.60 21.34
CA PHE A 61 21.06 18.95 20.35
C PHE A 61 20.18 17.91 20.98
N ASP A 62 18.94 17.81 20.54
CA ASP A 62 18.04 16.71 20.81
C ASP A 62 17.50 16.16 19.49
N LEU A 63 17.58 14.86 19.31
CA LEU A 63 17.04 14.13 18.17
C LEU A 63 16.08 13.07 18.70
N SER A 64 14.87 13.03 18.15
CA SER A 64 13.91 11.97 18.40
C SER A 64 13.41 11.39 17.07
N VAL A 65 13.32 10.07 16.99
CA VAL A 65 12.84 9.35 15.80
C VAL A 65 11.85 8.29 16.24
N SER A 66 10.70 8.19 15.56
CA SER A 66 9.69 7.19 15.82
C SER A 66 9.27 6.43 14.57
N PHE A 67 9.05 5.14 14.73
CA PHE A 67 8.62 4.20 13.71
C PHE A 67 7.33 3.49 14.14
N ALA A 68 6.52 3.12 13.14
CA ALA A 68 5.46 2.15 13.31
C ALA A 68 5.56 1.07 12.24
N TYR A 69 5.12 -0.13 12.57
CA TYR A 69 5.16 -1.27 11.66
C TYR A 69 3.93 -2.16 11.80
N GLN A 70 3.68 -2.90 10.74
CA GLN A 70 2.64 -3.94 10.69
C GLN A 70 3.13 -5.08 9.80
N LEU A 71 2.86 -6.32 10.19
CA LEU A 71 3.26 -7.52 9.47
C LEU A 71 2.13 -8.55 9.43
N GLY A 72 1.98 -9.24 8.31
CA GLY A 72 1.20 -10.45 8.15
C GLY A 72 -0.27 -10.27 7.79
N GLY A 73 -0.71 -9.10 7.36
CA GLY A 73 -2.05 -8.87 6.82
C GLY A 73 -2.09 -8.82 5.30
N ARG A 74 -3.30 -8.81 4.74
CA ARG A 74 -3.55 -8.58 3.31
C ARG A 74 -4.60 -7.51 3.11
N ILE A 75 -4.46 -6.72 2.05
CA ILE A 75 -5.46 -5.74 1.63
C ILE A 75 -5.74 -5.88 0.14
N LEU A 76 -6.92 -5.44 -0.27
CA LEU A 76 -7.27 -5.33 -1.66
C LEU A 76 -6.79 -3.99 -2.22
N ASP A 77 -6.07 -4.03 -3.33
CA ASP A 77 -5.62 -2.84 -4.04
C ASP A 77 -6.67 -2.42 -5.08
N TYR A 78 -7.67 -1.68 -4.64
CA TYR A 78 -8.74 -1.18 -5.51
C TYR A 78 -8.23 -0.24 -6.61
N THR A 79 -7.20 0.56 -6.32
CA THR A 79 -6.60 1.46 -7.31
C THR A 79 -5.97 0.66 -8.45
N TYR A 80 -5.20 -0.37 -8.10
CA TYR A 80 -4.61 -1.25 -9.11
C TYR A 80 -5.69 -2.02 -9.89
N GLN A 81 -6.72 -2.52 -9.20
CA GLN A 81 -7.86 -3.17 -9.83
C GLN A 81 -8.53 -2.26 -10.86
N GLY A 82 -8.84 -1.01 -10.49
CA GLY A 82 -9.45 -0.03 -11.39
C GLY A 82 -8.55 0.34 -12.58
N LEU A 83 -7.24 0.43 -12.37
CA LEU A 83 -6.28 0.71 -13.45
C LEU A 83 -6.03 -0.49 -14.37
N MET A 84 -6.47 -1.69 -14.00
CA MET A 84 -6.45 -2.89 -14.84
C MET A 84 -7.78 -3.11 -15.57
N ASP A 85 -8.75 -2.21 -15.42
CA ASP A 85 -10.05 -2.27 -16.05
C ASP A 85 -10.02 -1.65 -17.46
N VAL A 86 -10.14 -2.49 -18.47
CA VAL A 86 -10.19 -2.05 -19.89
C VAL A 86 -11.58 -1.58 -20.30
N ALA A 87 -12.63 -1.85 -19.53
CA ALA A 87 -14.00 -1.42 -19.83
C ALA A 87 -14.21 0.09 -19.58
N ALA A 88 -13.35 0.72 -18.80
CA ALA A 88 -13.39 2.16 -18.55
C ALA A 88 -12.78 2.92 -19.72
N THR A 89 -13.57 3.12 -20.77
CA THR A 89 -13.15 3.79 -22.03
C THR A 89 -12.61 5.20 -21.74
N GLY A 90 -11.41 5.50 -22.24
CA GLY A 90 -10.75 6.81 -22.09
C GLY A 90 -10.00 6.99 -20.77
N SER A 91 -9.97 6.00 -19.89
CA SER A 91 -9.19 6.02 -18.65
C SER A 91 -7.74 5.62 -18.88
N ALA A 92 -6.84 6.15 -18.04
CA ALA A 92 -5.47 5.67 -17.98
C ALA A 92 -5.42 4.25 -17.43
N LEU A 93 -4.60 3.39 -18.02
CA LEU A 93 -4.38 2.03 -17.55
C LEU A 93 -3.04 1.90 -16.85
N HIS A 94 -2.92 0.89 -15.99
CA HIS A 94 -1.65 0.55 -15.37
C HIS A 94 -0.65 0.04 -16.42
N LYS A 95 0.63 0.34 -16.24
CA LYS A 95 1.71 -0.11 -17.15
C LYS A 95 1.78 -1.63 -17.32
N ASP A 96 1.29 -2.40 -16.36
CA ASP A 96 1.25 -3.87 -16.46
C ASP A 96 0.31 -4.35 -17.55
N MET A 97 -0.63 -3.51 -18.00
CA MET A 97 -1.48 -3.82 -19.18
C MET A 97 -0.68 -3.95 -20.48
N LEU A 98 0.54 -3.41 -20.53
CA LEU A 98 1.47 -3.65 -21.65
C LEU A 98 1.92 -5.10 -21.76
N LYS A 99 1.75 -5.88 -20.67
CA LYS A 99 2.04 -7.31 -20.64
C LYS A 99 0.82 -8.17 -20.97
N ALA A 100 -0.32 -7.55 -21.33
CA ALA A 100 -1.53 -8.29 -21.65
C ALA A 100 -1.27 -9.37 -22.69
N TRP A 101 -2.02 -10.45 -22.59
CA TRP A 101 -1.95 -11.56 -23.53
C TRP A 101 -2.22 -11.08 -24.97
N THR A 102 -1.40 -11.52 -25.88
CA THR A 102 -1.59 -11.41 -27.33
C THR A 102 -1.15 -12.74 -27.97
N PRO A 103 -1.51 -13.01 -29.23
CA PRO A 103 -1.02 -14.20 -29.93
C PRO A 103 0.52 -14.34 -29.94
N GLU A 104 1.24 -13.21 -29.85
CA GLU A 104 2.70 -13.13 -29.80
C GLU A 104 3.25 -13.21 -28.36
N ASN A 105 2.41 -12.87 -27.35
CA ASN A 105 2.76 -12.86 -25.93
C ASN A 105 1.85 -13.79 -25.12
N LYS A 106 1.98 -15.08 -25.31
CA LYS A 106 1.15 -16.08 -24.63
C LYS A 106 1.58 -16.39 -23.19
N ASN A 107 2.82 -16.09 -22.83
CA ASN A 107 3.38 -16.37 -21.51
C ASN A 107 3.25 -15.15 -20.60
N THR A 108 2.06 -14.88 -20.14
CA THR A 108 1.73 -13.75 -19.27
C THR A 108 0.66 -14.12 -18.25
N ASP A 109 0.63 -13.40 -17.15
CA ASP A 109 -0.41 -13.46 -16.12
C ASP A 109 -1.48 -12.37 -16.26
N VAL A 110 -1.37 -11.53 -17.32
CA VAL A 110 -2.31 -10.45 -17.59
C VAL A 110 -3.23 -10.87 -18.75
N PRO A 111 -4.55 -10.99 -18.51
CA PRO A 111 -5.50 -11.39 -19.52
C PRO A 111 -5.50 -10.46 -20.75
N ARG A 112 -6.02 -10.96 -21.85
CA ARG A 112 -6.21 -10.16 -23.07
C ARG A 112 -7.03 -8.91 -22.79
N MET A 113 -6.73 -7.84 -23.50
CA MET A 113 -7.57 -6.64 -23.51
C MET A 113 -8.83 -6.89 -24.30
N ASN A 114 -9.97 -6.95 -23.62
CA ASN A 114 -11.27 -7.09 -24.25
C ASN A 114 -12.30 -6.23 -23.52
N ILE A 115 -12.76 -5.17 -24.17
CA ILE A 115 -13.74 -4.24 -23.60
C ILE A 115 -15.08 -4.90 -23.25
N ASN A 116 -15.40 -6.01 -23.89
CA ASN A 116 -16.61 -6.78 -23.61
C ASN A 116 -16.43 -7.83 -22.50
N ASP A 117 -15.20 -8.02 -22.03
CA ASP A 117 -14.90 -8.93 -20.95
C ASP A 117 -15.13 -8.25 -19.60
N GLN A 118 -16.29 -8.46 -19.03
CA GLN A 118 -16.70 -7.86 -17.75
C GLN A 118 -16.00 -8.47 -16.52
N TYR A 119 -15.14 -9.47 -16.69
CA TYR A 119 -14.65 -10.28 -15.58
C TYR A 119 -13.16 -10.17 -15.32
N THR A 120 -12.38 -9.58 -16.22
CA THR A 120 -10.92 -9.45 -16.09
C THR A 120 -10.47 -8.62 -14.88
N ASN A 121 -11.30 -7.67 -14.44
CA ASN A 121 -11.04 -6.75 -13.33
C ASN A 121 -11.90 -7.03 -12.08
N ARG A 122 -12.71 -8.10 -12.09
CA ARG A 122 -13.59 -8.43 -10.96
C ARG A 122 -12.78 -8.80 -9.72
N LEU A 123 -13.47 -8.72 -8.58
CA LEU A 123 -12.89 -8.98 -7.26
C LEU A 123 -12.35 -10.41 -7.15
N THR A 124 -11.04 -10.55 -7.18
CA THR A 124 -10.30 -11.80 -7.05
C THR A 124 -9.06 -11.60 -6.21
N ASP A 125 -8.42 -12.69 -5.78
CA ASP A 125 -7.17 -12.64 -5.03
C ASP A 125 -5.98 -12.07 -5.83
N ARG A 126 -6.09 -11.93 -7.15
CA ARG A 126 -5.12 -11.26 -8.01
C ARG A 126 -4.79 -9.84 -7.54
N PHE A 127 -5.78 -9.14 -6.96
CA PHE A 127 -5.65 -7.78 -6.48
C PHE A 127 -5.35 -7.69 -4.98
N LEU A 128 -5.19 -8.84 -4.30
CA LEU A 128 -4.73 -8.87 -2.93
C LEU A 128 -3.22 -8.69 -2.87
N THR A 129 -2.79 -7.81 -1.98
CA THR A 129 -1.36 -7.60 -1.70
C THR A 129 -1.10 -7.64 -0.20
N SER A 130 0.18 -7.75 0.21
CA SER A 130 0.54 -7.64 1.62
C SER A 130 0.22 -6.24 2.14
N SER A 131 -0.31 -6.18 3.36
CA SER A 131 -0.48 -4.94 4.13
C SER A 131 0.72 -4.63 5.02
N ASP A 132 1.82 -5.33 4.86
CA ASP A 132 3.05 -5.09 5.61
C ASP A 132 3.58 -3.69 5.32
N TYR A 133 3.98 -3.01 6.38
CA TYR A 133 4.65 -1.72 6.24
C TYR A 133 5.64 -1.45 7.37
N LEU A 134 6.60 -0.58 7.07
CA LEU A 134 7.42 0.15 8.02
C LEU A 134 7.29 1.63 7.72
N SER A 135 6.82 2.39 8.70
CA SER A 135 6.60 3.84 8.59
C SER A 135 7.57 4.58 9.51
N LEU A 136 8.35 5.48 8.95
CA LEU A 136 9.07 6.51 9.70
C LEU A 136 8.09 7.65 9.97
N GLN A 137 7.52 7.66 11.17
CA GLN A 137 6.40 8.53 11.51
C GLN A 137 6.82 9.94 11.83
N ASN A 138 7.85 10.09 12.63
CA ASN A 138 8.30 11.41 13.09
C ASN A 138 9.82 11.44 13.23
N ILE A 139 10.39 12.56 12.85
CA ILE A 139 11.75 13.00 13.19
C ILE A 139 11.64 14.41 13.79
N THR A 140 12.13 14.56 15.00
CA THR A 140 12.26 15.86 15.64
C THR A 140 13.72 16.13 15.94
N LEU A 141 14.25 17.24 15.43
CA LEU A 141 15.59 17.73 15.71
C LEU A 141 15.48 19.09 16.39
N GLY A 142 16.00 19.19 17.59
CA GLY A 142 16.04 20.43 18.36
C GLY A 142 17.48 20.85 18.67
N TYR A 143 17.66 22.14 18.88
CA TYR A 143 18.89 22.69 19.43
C TYR A 143 18.57 23.75 20.48
N THR A 144 19.06 23.53 21.70
CA THR A 144 18.94 24.45 22.82
C THR A 144 20.19 25.31 22.90
N LEU A 145 20.04 26.63 22.80
CA LEU A 145 21.15 27.57 22.85
C LEU A 145 21.84 27.52 24.23
N PRO A 146 23.17 27.65 24.24
CA PRO A 146 23.93 27.73 25.49
C PRO A 146 23.49 28.95 26.35
N LYS A 147 23.42 28.74 27.66
CA LYS A 147 23.03 29.80 28.62
C LYS A 147 23.94 31.05 28.57
N SER A 148 25.18 30.92 28.08
CA SER A 148 26.08 32.08 27.87
C SER A 148 25.57 33.09 26.83
N LEU A 149 24.75 32.62 25.87
CA LEU A 149 24.13 33.47 24.85
C LEU A 149 22.78 34.01 25.34
N THR A 150 21.94 33.17 25.94
CA THR A 150 20.56 33.51 26.34
C THR A 150 20.53 34.53 27.50
N ARG A 151 21.47 34.44 28.46
CA ARG A 151 21.59 35.41 29.56
C ARG A 151 21.85 36.87 29.09
N LYS A 152 22.56 37.05 27.98
CA LYS A 152 22.76 38.38 27.41
C LYS A 152 21.46 38.99 26.90
N MET A 153 20.49 38.17 26.58
CA MET A 153 19.16 38.53 26.08
C MET A 153 18.10 38.58 27.16
N GLN A 154 18.47 38.33 28.44
CA GLN A 154 17.55 38.21 29.57
C GLN A 154 16.46 37.14 29.36
N ILE A 155 16.81 36.04 28.68
CA ILE A 155 15.94 34.90 28.37
C ILE A 155 16.54 33.68 29.05
N ASP A 156 15.72 32.88 29.75
CA ASP A 156 16.18 31.69 30.47
C ASP A 156 16.56 30.56 29.56
N GLY A 157 15.89 30.44 28.40
CA GLY A 157 16.21 29.45 27.41
C GLY A 157 15.61 29.72 26.03
N VAL A 158 16.37 29.37 25.01
CA VAL A 158 15.92 29.42 23.62
C VAL A 158 16.16 28.03 23.00
N ARG A 159 15.12 27.40 22.46
CA ARG A 159 15.23 26.15 21.69
C ARG A 159 14.65 26.37 20.30
N VAL A 160 15.45 26.07 19.28
CA VAL A 160 15.01 26.01 17.88
C VAL A 160 14.78 24.56 17.53
N PHE A 161 13.69 24.24 16.87
CA PHE A 161 13.39 22.86 16.52
C PHE A 161 12.81 22.73 15.11
N PHE A 162 13.01 21.57 14.55
CA PHE A 162 12.51 21.12 13.26
C PHE A 162 11.79 19.78 13.46
N VAL A 163 10.61 19.64 12.87
CA VAL A 163 9.79 18.42 12.94
C VAL A 163 9.42 18.00 11.55
N ALA A 164 9.59 16.73 11.26
CA ALA A 164 9.10 16.11 10.05
C ALA A 164 8.17 14.95 10.42
N ASP A 165 6.92 15.01 9.99
CA ASP A 165 5.92 13.96 10.17
C ASP A 165 5.67 13.21 8.87
N ASN A 166 5.32 11.94 8.99
CA ASN A 166 5.07 11.06 7.84
C ASN A 166 6.24 11.02 6.85
N VAL A 167 7.45 10.85 7.35
CA VAL A 167 8.70 11.06 6.60
C VAL A 167 8.86 10.04 5.48
N ALA A 168 8.61 8.77 5.77
CA ALA A 168 8.74 7.69 4.79
C ALA A 168 7.81 6.52 5.12
N LEU A 169 7.39 5.82 4.08
CA LEU A 169 6.59 4.61 4.17
C LEU A 169 7.17 3.55 3.23
N LEU A 170 7.54 2.41 3.78
CA LEU A 170 7.97 1.22 3.04
C LEU A 170 6.81 0.23 3.04
N THR A 171 6.37 -0.19 1.87
CA THR A 171 5.24 -1.10 1.67
C THR A 171 5.54 -2.09 0.56
N ALA A 172 4.77 -3.17 0.48
CA ALA A 172 4.90 -4.18 -0.57
C ALA A 172 4.64 -3.61 -1.98
N ARG A 173 3.80 -2.59 -2.10
CA ARG A 173 3.48 -1.94 -3.39
C ARG A 173 3.61 -0.42 -3.28
N LYS A 174 4.40 0.19 -4.17
CA LYS A 174 4.56 1.64 -4.25
C LYS A 174 3.21 2.32 -4.57
N GLY A 175 2.90 3.39 -3.83
CA GLY A 175 1.67 4.16 -4.02
C GLY A 175 0.48 3.65 -3.22
N LEU A 176 0.56 2.46 -2.63
CA LEU A 176 -0.45 1.92 -1.73
C LEU A 176 -0.07 2.21 -0.28
N ASP A 177 -0.95 2.87 0.46
CA ASP A 177 -0.82 3.07 1.90
C ASP A 177 -1.71 2.07 2.66
N PRO A 178 -1.15 0.97 3.17
CA PRO A 178 -1.93 -0.07 3.84
C PRO A 178 -2.55 0.39 5.17
N ARG A 179 -2.10 1.50 5.75
CA ARG A 179 -2.69 2.08 6.97
C ARG A 179 -4.13 2.54 6.76
N GLN A 180 -4.52 2.77 5.50
CA GLN A 180 -5.86 3.17 5.09
C GLN A 180 -6.70 2.00 4.57
N GLY A 181 -6.15 0.81 4.47
CA GLY A 181 -6.81 -0.36 3.90
C GLY A 181 -8.05 -0.85 4.65
N TYR A 182 -8.29 -0.32 5.86
CA TYR A 182 -9.49 -0.61 6.65
C TYR A 182 -10.63 0.40 6.42
N VAL A 183 -10.37 1.45 5.65
CA VAL A 183 -11.36 2.47 5.33
C VAL A 183 -11.98 2.12 3.98
N ALA A 184 -13.22 1.68 3.99
CA ALA A 184 -13.99 1.34 2.79
C ALA A 184 -14.47 2.61 2.06
N ALA A 185 -13.54 3.47 1.62
CA ALA A 185 -13.87 4.70 0.90
C ALA A 185 -12.98 4.83 -0.35
N ASP A 186 -13.61 5.09 -1.48
CA ASP A 186 -12.95 5.17 -2.79
C ASP A 186 -12.02 6.39 -2.95
N ASN A 187 -12.03 7.34 -2.03
CA ASN A 187 -11.29 8.60 -2.11
C ASN A 187 -10.62 8.96 -0.79
N VAL A 188 -9.74 8.10 -0.31
CA VAL A 188 -8.96 8.37 0.90
C VAL A 188 -7.63 8.98 0.52
N TYR A 189 -7.38 10.20 0.99
CA TYR A 189 -6.07 10.85 0.80
C TYR A 189 -5.03 10.17 1.70
N SER A 190 -3.91 9.79 1.10
CA SER A 190 -2.76 9.32 1.89
C SER A 190 -2.28 10.42 2.81
N PRO A 191 -1.86 10.09 4.05
CA PRO A 191 -1.28 11.05 4.96
C PRO A 191 -0.10 11.77 4.30
N ILE A 192 -0.14 13.09 4.29
CA ILE A 192 0.89 13.93 3.68
C ILE A 192 2.12 14.00 4.58
N ARG A 193 3.29 14.18 3.98
CA ARG A 193 4.49 14.56 4.71
C ARG A 193 4.35 16.01 5.14
N THR A 194 4.53 16.27 6.43
CA THR A 194 4.49 17.63 6.98
C THR A 194 5.87 17.97 7.51
N ILE A 195 6.35 19.16 7.18
CA ILE A 195 7.62 19.71 7.68
C ILE A 195 7.30 21.03 8.37
N SER A 196 7.70 21.16 9.61
CA SER A 196 7.49 22.35 10.41
C SER A 196 8.74 22.71 11.19
N GLY A 197 8.86 23.97 11.55
CA GLY A 197 9.92 24.49 12.41
C GLY A 197 9.37 25.52 13.38
N GLY A 198 10.03 25.64 14.52
CA GLY A 198 9.60 26.55 15.55
C GLY A 198 10.74 26.99 16.48
N ILE A 199 10.44 28.01 17.27
CA ILE A 199 11.30 28.53 18.32
C ILE A 199 10.50 28.51 19.61
N SER A 200 11.06 27.94 20.66
CA SER A 200 10.53 28.00 22.02
C SER A 200 11.37 28.94 22.86
N LEU A 201 10.74 29.87 23.54
CA LEU A 201 11.39 30.88 24.41
C LEU A 201 10.88 30.65 25.84
N ASN A 202 11.80 30.56 26.78
CA ASN A 202 11.52 30.52 28.23
C ASN A 202 12.06 31.80 28.85
N PHE A 203 11.20 32.51 29.59
CA PHE A 203 11.50 33.75 30.27
C PHE A 203 11.57 33.55 31.78
#